data_12712611dd9ec933f8663400d8b74c91
#
_entry.id   12712611dd9ec933f8663400d8b74c91
#
_cell.length_a   1.000
_cell.length_b   1.000
_cell.length_c   1.000
_cell.angle_alpha   90.00
_cell.angle_beta   90.00
_cell.angle_gamma   90.00
#
_symmetry.space_group_name_H-M   'P 1'
#
loop_
_entity.id
_entity.type
_entity.pdbx_description
1 polymer ?
#
loop_
_entity_poly.entity_id
_entity_poly.type
_entity_poly.pdbx_seq_one_letter_code
_entity_poly.pdbx_strand_id
1 'polypeptide(L)'
;MGGNGIMKHRLLILGTLGEFEQLVQKAREKGYYTIVCDGYPDGPARKFADEAFQIPVTDTERIACLCREKEIDGIITSFSDLLLECMVKIADRAGIPCYLKPEQLPWYRDKSATRALLTELGLPTPGFRKIPIAYFKDRSKRTQLKELLEGLRYPVVSKPLDKYGSRGIYISEDLEELINGAEKTAGFSDMPEILVEEYNDGYEFNMMTWVRHGKVHVISIADREKTFVAKGEIPISTRNVYPSRLLSKVEKPATELLQAYADRTGQKDGALSMQFFWKPGEGIQVCEIAARFFGYEHELTDMVYGFNMEELLLASLYD
;
A
#
# COMPACT_ATOMS: atom_id res chain seq x y z
N MET A 1 37.54 -13.86 -32.26
CA MET A 1 36.87 -14.46 -31.09
C MET A 1 35.82 -13.47 -30.65
N GLY A 2 34.60 -13.63 -31.14
CA GLY A 2 33.49 -12.75 -30.79
C GLY A 2 32.96 -13.14 -29.44
N GLY A 3 33.21 -12.33 -28.43
CA GLY A 3 32.49 -12.43 -27.17
C GLY A 3 31.01 -12.10 -27.40
N ASN A 4 30.13 -13.07 -27.25
CA ASN A 4 28.71 -12.81 -27.04
C ASN A 4 28.62 -11.98 -25.75
N GLY A 5 28.57 -10.66 -25.88
CA GLY A 5 28.21 -9.78 -24.77
C GLY A 5 26.75 -10.10 -24.42
N ILE A 6 26.56 -10.81 -23.33
CA ILE A 6 25.24 -10.94 -22.72
C ILE A 6 24.75 -9.51 -22.52
N MET A 7 23.67 -9.12 -23.22
CA MET A 7 23.06 -7.80 -23.01
C MET A 7 22.64 -7.73 -21.53
N LYS A 8 23.24 -6.80 -20.81
CA LYS A 8 23.00 -6.60 -19.41
C LYS A 8 21.63 -5.93 -19.28
N HIS A 9 20.69 -6.53 -18.54
CA HIS A 9 19.40 -5.92 -18.25
C HIS A 9 19.59 -4.53 -17.67
N ARG A 10 18.77 -3.59 -18.09
CA ARG A 10 18.80 -2.18 -17.67
C ARG A 10 17.57 -1.89 -16.82
N LEU A 11 17.78 -1.84 -15.52
CA LEU A 11 16.73 -1.76 -14.52
C LEU A 11 16.56 -0.34 -13.99
N LEU A 12 15.36 0.22 -14.10
CA LEU A 12 14.97 1.42 -13.38
C LEU A 12 14.38 1.06 -12.02
N ILE A 13 14.95 1.62 -10.96
CA ILE A 13 14.42 1.57 -9.60
C ILE A 13 13.89 2.96 -9.26
N LEU A 14 12.59 3.05 -8.97
CA LEU A 14 11.96 4.28 -8.49
C LEU A 14 12.05 4.37 -6.98
N GLY A 15 12.70 5.45 -6.50
CA GLY A 15 13.00 5.69 -5.10
C GLY A 15 14.49 5.65 -4.82
N THR A 16 14.95 6.51 -3.91
CA THR A 16 16.36 6.66 -3.57
C THR A 16 16.61 6.75 -2.07
N LEU A 17 15.57 6.64 -1.23
CA LEU A 17 15.72 6.64 0.23
C LEU A 17 16.42 5.37 0.73
N GLY A 18 16.78 5.33 2.01
CA GLY A 18 17.57 4.26 2.61
C GLY A 18 16.98 2.85 2.40
N GLU A 19 15.67 2.73 2.40
CA GLU A 19 14.94 1.49 2.15
C GLU A 19 15.20 0.86 0.76
N PHE A 20 15.72 1.63 -0.19
CA PHE A 20 16.08 1.15 -1.54
C PHE A 20 17.56 0.73 -1.69
N GLU A 21 18.39 0.99 -0.68
CA GLU A 21 19.84 0.68 -0.79
C GLU A 21 20.10 -0.81 -1.09
N GLN A 22 19.43 -1.69 -0.33
CA GLN A 22 19.59 -3.14 -0.53
C GLN A 22 19.08 -3.59 -1.91
N LEU A 23 17.94 -3.04 -2.37
CA LEU A 23 17.40 -3.38 -3.68
C LEU A 23 18.37 -3.03 -4.81
N VAL A 24 18.99 -1.84 -4.75
CA VAL A 24 19.99 -1.41 -5.75
C VAL A 24 21.23 -2.31 -5.70
N GLN A 25 21.75 -2.60 -4.50
CA GLN A 25 22.95 -3.45 -4.34
C GLN A 25 22.71 -4.85 -4.89
N LYS A 26 21.59 -5.49 -4.52
CA LYS A 26 21.23 -6.82 -5.01
C LYS A 26 21.00 -6.87 -6.52
N ALA A 27 20.41 -5.83 -7.10
CA ALA A 27 20.27 -5.72 -8.55
C ALA A 27 21.63 -5.71 -9.25
N ARG A 28 22.61 -4.99 -8.70
CA ARG A 28 24.00 -4.98 -9.21
C ARG A 28 24.70 -6.31 -9.04
N GLU A 29 24.54 -6.98 -7.91
CA GLU A 29 25.06 -8.33 -7.65
C GLU A 29 24.54 -9.34 -8.67
N LYS A 30 23.27 -9.22 -9.10
CA LYS A 30 22.69 -10.00 -10.20
C LYS A 30 23.22 -9.62 -11.58
N GLY A 31 24.05 -8.58 -11.68
CA GLY A 31 24.64 -8.13 -12.92
C GLY A 31 23.79 -7.14 -13.71
N TYR A 32 22.69 -6.61 -13.18
CA TYR A 32 21.87 -5.61 -13.86
C TYR A 32 22.60 -4.25 -13.92
N TYR A 33 22.35 -3.48 -14.97
CA TYR A 33 22.72 -2.08 -15.03
C TYR A 33 21.64 -1.26 -14.35
N THR A 34 21.97 -0.66 -13.22
CA THR A 34 20.99 -0.04 -12.33
C THR A 34 20.88 1.46 -12.54
N ILE A 35 19.67 1.93 -12.71
CA ILE A 35 19.33 3.34 -12.83
C ILE A 35 18.35 3.67 -11.73
N VAL A 36 18.62 4.69 -10.91
CA VAL A 36 17.68 5.17 -9.90
C VAL A 36 17.11 6.53 -10.27
N CYS A 37 15.85 6.76 -9.94
CA CYS A 37 15.16 8.03 -10.22
C CYS A 37 14.29 8.43 -9.03
N ASP A 38 14.45 9.67 -8.57
CA ASP A 38 13.66 10.28 -7.51
C ASP A 38 13.78 11.80 -7.55
N GLY A 39 12.82 12.51 -6.95
CA GLY A 39 12.88 13.97 -6.76
C GLY A 39 13.91 14.42 -5.72
N TYR A 40 14.31 13.54 -4.82
CA TYR A 40 15.31 13.86 -3.78
C TYR A 40 16.73 13.91 -4.37
N PRO A 41 17.48 15.03 -4.14
CA PRO A 41 18.84 15.15 -4.67
C PRO A 41 19.84 14.22 -3.96
N ASP A 42 19.63 13.95 -2.66
CA ASP A 42 20.60 13.30 -1.76
C ASP A 42 20.17 11.93 -1.28
N GLY A 43 19.27 11.26 -2.01
CA GLY A 43 18.79 9.93 -1.64
C GLY A 43 19.94 8.93 -1.52
N PRO A 44 20.10 8.22 -0.38
CA PRO A 44 21.29 7.41 -0.11
C PRO A 44 21.49 6.23 -1.05
N ALA A 45 20.44 5.68 -1.67
CA ALA A 45 20.57 4.60 -2.65
C ALA A 45 21.27 5.04 -3.97
N ARG A 46 21.31 6.35 -4.26
CA ARG A 46 21.95 6.88 -5.48
C ARG A 46 23.43 6.49 -5.60
N LYS A 47 24.15 6.41 -4.49
CA LYS A 47 25.58 6.06 -4.44
C LYS A 47 25.88 4.62 -4.87
N PHE A 48 24.88 3.76 -4.86
CA PHE A 48 25.03 2.34 -5.23
C PHE A 48 24.61 2.06 -6.68
N ALA A 49 23.90 2.98 -7.34
CA ALA A 49 23.45 2.81 -8.71
C ALA A 49 24.54 3.16 -9.74
N ASP A 50 24.43 2.60 -10.96
CA ASP A 50 25.31 2.95 -12.07
C ASP A 50 24.99 4.36 -12.61
N GLU A 51 23.70 4.74 -12.65
CA GLU A 51 23.24 6.10 -12.97
C GLU A 51 22.16 6.55 -12.00
N ALA A 52 22.06 7.86 -11.75
CA ALA A 52 21.04 8.43 -10.87
C ALA A 52 20.48 9.73 -11.45
N PHE A 53 19.16 9.80 -11.59
CA PHE A 53 18.45 10.96 -12.14
C PHE A 53 17.62 11.64 -11.07
N GLN A 54 17.66 12.98 -11.06
CA GLN A 54 16.80 13.79 -10.20
C GLN A 54 15.61 14.26 -11.01
N ILE A 55 14.54 13.48 -11.00
CA ILE A 55 13.27 13.79 -11.64
C ILE A 55 12.17 13.46 -10.62
N PRO A 56 11.23 14.38 -10.32
CA PRO A 56 10.08 14.06 -9.47
C PRO A 56 9.37 12.82 -9.99
N VAL A 57 9.12 11.84 -9.12
CA VAL A 57 8.49 10.57 -9.52
C VAL A 57 7.12 10.75 -10.15
N THR A 58 6.43 11.86 -9.82
CA THR A 58 5.14 12.24 -10.40
C THR A 58 5.24 12.75 -11.85
N ASP A 59 6.44 13.12 -12.33
CA ASP A 59 6.68 13.44 -13.73
C ASP A 59 6.87 12.16 -14.57
N THR A 60 5.81 11.38 -14.62
CA THR A 60 5.81 10.06 -15.23
C THR A 60 6.08 10.09 -16.74
N GLU A 61 5.76 11.20 -17.41
CA GLU A 61 6.04 11.38 -18.85
C GLU A 61 7.55 11.50 -19.11
N ARG A 62 8.21 12.37 -18.35
CA ARG A 62 9.65 12.58 -18.46
C ARG A 62 10.43 11.32 -18.11
N ILE A 63 9.99 10.57 -17.10
CA ILE A 63 10.64 9.31 -16.72
C ILE A 63 10.39 8.24 -17.80
N ALA A 64 9.21 8.18 -18.42
CA ALA A 64 8.96 7.27 -19.54
C ALA A 64 9.81 7.61 -20.77
N CYS A 65 10.09 8.90 -21.05
CA CYS A 65 11.07 9.30 -22.07
C CYS A 65 12.48 8.81 -21.71
N LEU A 66 12.90 9.01 -20.45
CA LEU A 66 14.19 8.49 -19.96
C LEU A 66 14.29 6.97 -20.14
N CYS A 67 13.19 6.22 -19.88
CA CYS A 67 13.19 4.77 -20.08
C CYS A 67 13.51 4.39 -21.53
N ARG A 68 12.92 5.10 -22.50
CA ARG A 68 13.18 4.86 -23.93
C ARG A 68 14.60 5.28 -24.33
N GLU A 69 15.07 6.45 -23.86
CA GLU A 69 16.43 6.94 -24.15
C GLU A 69 17.52 6.04 -23.60
N LYS A 70 17.27 5.44 -22.43
CA LYS A 70 18.25 4.57 -21.74
C LYS A 70 18.03 3.09 -22.03
N GLU A 71 17.12 2.74 -22.93
CA GLU A 71 16.80 1.35 -23.29
C GLU A 71 16.51 0.49 -22.05
N ILE A 72 15.72 1.04 -21.12
CA ILE A 72 15.33 0.34 -19.88
C ILE A 72 14.33 -0.76 -20.22
N ASP A 73 14.62 -1.98 -19.80
CA ASP A 73 13.81 -3.18 -20.05
C ASP A 73 13.10 -3.73 -18.80
N GLY A 74 13.39 -3.16 -17.61
CA GLY A 74 12.71 -3.48 -16.37
C GLY A 74 12.51 -2.25 -15.49
N ILE A 75 11.41 -2.22 -14.74
CA ILE A 75 11.10 -1.18 -13.77
C ILE A 75 10.58 -1.80 -12.49
N ILE A 76 11.06 -1.30 -11.34
CA ILE A 76 10.64 -1.79 -10.03
C ILE A 76 10.60 -0.66 -8.99
N THR A 77 9.72 -0.81 -8.05
CA THR A 77 9.69 -0.07 -6.78
C THR A 77 9.05 -0.93 -5.70
N SER A 78 9.15 -0.49 -4.45
CA SER A 78 8.43 -1.08 -3.33
C SER A 78 8.17 -0.04 -2.24
N PHE A 79 7.51 -0.43 -1.15
CA PHE A 79 7.33 0.30 0.11
C PHE A 79 6.48 1.58 0.05
N SER A 80 6.16 2.14 -1.13
CA SER A 80 5.40 3.37 -1.26
C SER A 80 4.27 3.26 -2.28
N ASP A 81 3.07 3.66 -1.87
CA ASP A 81 1.90 3.67 -2.75
C ASP A 81 2.02 4.66 -3.90
N LEU A 82 2.65 5.83 -3.64
CA LEU A 82 2.89 6.82 -4.68
C LEU A 82 3.87 6.29 -5.72
N LEU A 83 4.95 5.65 -5.27
CA LEU A 83 5.94 5.08 -6.19
C LEU A 83 5.34 3.93 -7.00
N LEU A 84 4.52 3.07 -6.39
CA LEU A 84 3.78 2.02 -7.10
C LEU A 84 2.91 2.60 -8.22
N GLU A 85 2.11 3.61 -7.91
CA GLU A 85 1.24 4.27 -8.89
C GLU A 85 2.04 4.87 -10.04
N CYS A 86 3.14 5.56 -9.72
CA CYS A 86 4.03 6.13 -10.73
C CYS A 86 4.71 5.04 -11.57
N MET A 87 5.19 3.96 -10.95
CA MET A 87 5.79 2.82 -11.65
C MET A 87 4.84 2.24 -12.71
N VAL A 88 3.61 1.96 -12.33
CA VAL A 88 2.61 1.40 -13.25
C VAL A 88 2.34 2.35 -14.42
N LYS A 89 2.19 3.66 -14.16
CA LYS A 89 1.97 4.67 -15.20
C LYS A 89 3.19 4.83 -16.12
N ILE A 90 4.39 4.78 -15.59
CA ILE A 90 5.64 4.87 -16.37
C ILE A 90 5.80 3.63 -17.23
N ALA A 91 5.62 2.46 -16.65
CA ALA A 91 5.72 1.18 -17.37
C ALA A 91 4.78 1.13 -18.57
N ASP A 92 3.51 1.50 -18.36
CA ASP A 92 2.50 1.57 -19.42
C ASP A 92 2.92 2.53 -20.55
N ARG A 93 3.36 3.75 -20.21
CA ARG A 93 3.80 4.75 -21.19
C ARG A 93 5.08 4.36 -21.94
N ALA A 94 5.98 3.64 -21.28
CA ALA A 94 7.25 3.23 -21.85
C ALA A 94 7.19 1.87 -22.57
N GLY A 95 6.11 1.12 -22.41
CA GLY A 95 5.95 -0.22 -22.95
C GLY A 95 6.81 -1.26 -22.22
N ILE A 96 7.10 -1.05 -20.92
CA ILE A 96 7.88 -1.95 -20.08
C ILE A 96 6.93 -2.90 -19.34
N PRO A 97 7.25 -4.20 -19.21
CA PRO A 97 6.45 -5.13 -18.41
C PRO A 97 6.30 -4.66 -16.96
N CYS A 98 5.09 -4.80 -16.42
CA CYS A 98 4.78 -4.48 -15.03
C CYS A 98 3.75 -5.48 -14.50
N TYR A 99 3.86 -5.84 -13.22
CA TYR A 99 2.93 -6.82 -12.61
C TYR A 99 1.52 -6.26 -12.38
N LEU A 100 1.33 -4.95 -12.48
CA LEU A 100 0.03 -4.30 -12.49
C LEU A 100 -0.18 -3.49 -13.77
N LYS A 101 -1.45 -3.25 -14.08
CA LYS A 101 -1.89 -2.37 -15.15
C LYS A 101 -2.60 -1.14 -14.60
N PRO A 102 -2.66 -0.03 -15.34
CA PRO A 102 -3.32 1.21 -14.88
C PRO A 102 -4.76 1.02 -14.42
N GLU A 103 -5.53 0.17 -15.08
CA GLU A 103 -6.93 -0.13 -14.73
C GLU A 103 -7.10 -0.85 -13.38
N GLN A 104 -6.04 -1.46 -12.85
CA GLN A 104 -6.05 -2.12 -11.54
C GLN A 104 -5.74 -1.17 -10.39
N LEU A 105 -5.11 -0.03 -10.66
CA LEU A 105 -4.71 0.94 -9.62
C LEU A 105 -5.85 1.37 -8.69
N PRO A 106 -7.08 1.64 -9.16
CA PRO A 106 -8.15 2.05 -8.26
C PRO A 106 -8.40 1.08 -7.10
N TRP A 107 -8.25 -0.23 -7.34
CA TRP A 107 -8.46 -1.26 -6.32
C TRP A 107 -7.45 -1.22 -5.17
N TYR A 108 -6.28 -0.61 -5.39
CA TYR A 108 -5.18 -0.52 -4.41
C TYR A 108 -4.90 0.90 -3.93
N ARG A 109 -5.49 1.92 -4.59
CA ARG A 109 -5.19 3.34 -4.33
C ARG A 109 -6.39 4.14 -3.82
N ASP A 110 -7.59 3.75 -4.17
CA ASP A 110 -8.83 4.41 -3.73
C ASP A 110 -9.50 3.60 -2.63
N LYS A 111 -9.50 4.15 -1.40
CA LYS A 111 -10.10 3.48 -0.23
C LYS A 111 -11.58 3.18 -0.44
N SER A 112 -12.31 4.04 -1.15
CA SER A 112 -13.74 3.82 -1.40
C SER A 112 -13.96 2.68 -2.43
N ALA A 113 -13.12 2.61 -3.45
CA ALA A 113 -13.14 1.50 -4.43
C ALA A 113 -12.78 0.17 -3.75
N THR A 114 -11.75 0.16 -2.89
CA THR A 114 -11.38 -1.02 -2.09
C THR A 114 -12.56 -1.49 -1.22
N ARG A 115 -13.22 -0.57 -0.51
CA ARG A 115 -14.39 -0.90 0.34
C ARG A 115 -15.57 -1.43 -0.47
N ALA A 116 -15.87 -0.79 -1.61
CA ALA A 116 -16.92 -1.24 -2.50
C ALA A 116 -16.65 -2.66 -3.02
N LEU A 117 -15.41 -2.94 -3.42
CA LEU A 117 -15.02 -4.27 -3.89
C LEU A 117 -15.11 -5.33 -2.78
N LEU A 118 -14.65 -5.04 -1.57
CA LEU A 118 -14.78 -5.95 -0.44
C LEU A 118 -16.25 -6.26 -0.14
N THR A 119 -17.13 -5.25 -0.22
CA THR A 119 -18.58 -5.43 -0.03
C THR A 119 -19.19 -6.28 -1.15
N GLU A 120 -18.84 -6.02 -2.42
CA GLU A 120 -19.29 -6.81 -3.58
C GLU A 120 -18.94 -8.30 -3.44
N LEU A 121 -17.74 -8.57 -2.90
CA LEU A 121 -17.25 -9.93 -2.68
C LEU A 121 -17.81 -10.58 -1.40
N GLY A 122 -18.60 -9.86 -0.60
CA GLY A 122 -19.05 -10.34 0.71
C GLY A 122 -17.91 -10.52 1.72
N LEU A 123 -16.77 -9.85 1.50
CA LEU A 123 -15.60 -9.93 2.37
C LEU A 123 -15.71 -8.96 3.55
N PRO A 124 -15.17 -9.32 4.72
CA PRO A 124 -15.33 -8.52 5.93
C PRO A 124 -14.65 -7.16 5.83
N THR A 125 -15.43 -6.12 5.90
CA THR A 125 -15.00 -4.71 5.91
C THR A 125 -15.76 -3.95 7.00
N PRO A 126 -15.20 -2.88 7.60
CA PRO A 126 -15.97 -2.05 8.52
C PRO A 126 -17.20 -1.47 7.83
N GLY A 127 -18.28 -1.24 8.58
CA GLY A 127 -19.36 -0.39 8.11
C GLY A 127 -18.78 0.97 7.70
N PHE A 128 -19.14 1.48 6.53
CA PHE A 128 -18.56 2.73 6.03
C PHE A 128 -19.57 3.59 5.28
N ARG A 129 -19.28 4.90 5.22
CA ARG A 129 -19.98 5.88 4.39
C ARG A 129 -18.96 6.85 3.77
N LYS A 130 -19.18 7.17 2.52
CA LYS A 130 -18.50 8.27 1.83
C LYS A 130 -19.42 9.48 1.87
N ILE A 131 -18.99 10.55 2.55
CA ILE A 131 -19.87 11.68 2.88
C ILE A 131 -19.22 12.98 2.39
N PRO A 132 -19.97 13.81 1.61
CA PRO A 132 -19.50 15.14 1.23
C PRO A 132 -19.25 16.02 2.45
N ILE A 133 -18.10 16.69 2.51
CA ILE A 133 -17.69 17.53 3.64
C ILE A 133 -18.70 18.66 3.95
N ALA A 134 -19.47 19.09 2.96
CA ALA A 134 -20.51 20.09 3.11
C ALA A 134 -21.60 19.71 4.12
N TYR A 135 -21.86 18.41 4.33
CA TYR A 135 -22.82 17.94 5.33
C TYR A 135 -22.35 18.16 6.77
N PHE A 136 -21.04 18.18 6.98
CA PHE A 136 -20.45 18.45 8.31
C PHE A 136 -20.42 19.94 8.63
N LYS A 137 -20.18 20.78 7.63
CA LYS A 137 -20.07 22.24 7.79
C LYS A 137 -21.43 22.97 7.88
N ASP A 138 -22.47 22.44 7.24
CA ASP A 138 -23.79 23.08 7.13
C ASP A 138 -24.75 22.52 8.20
N ARG A 139 -25.05 23.37 9.19
CA ARG A 139 -25.99 23.01 10.27
C ARG A 139 -27.40 22.66 9.76
N SER A 140 -27.84 23.21 8.65
CA SER A 140 -29.16 22.90 8.07
C SER A 140 -29.25 21.48 7.53
N LYS A 141 -28.12 20.82 7.28
CA LYS A 141 -28.01 19.43 6.78
C LYS A 141 -27.85 18.38 7.87
N ARG A 142 -27.99 18.75 9.15
CA ARG A 142 -27.79 17.81 10.29
C ARG A 142 -28.72 16.60 10.28
N THR A 143 -29.97 16.78 9.88
CA THR A 143 -30.93 15.68 9.77
C THR A 143 -30.48 14.69 8.67
N GLN A 144 -30.12 15.20 7.50
CA GLN A 144 -29.63 14.40 6.39
C GLN A 144 -28.28 13.70 6.74
N LEU A 145 -27.40 14.39 7.46
CA LEU A 145 -26.16 13.77 7.94
C LEU A 145 -26.43 12.58 8.85
N LYS A 146 -27.39 12.69 9.77
CA LYS A 146 -27.81 11.56 10.63
C LYS A 146 -28.35 10.39 9.82
N GLU A 147 -29.18 10.65 8.81
CA GLU A 147 -29.70 9.63 7.90
C GLU A 147 -28.58 8.93 7.12
N LEU A 148 -27.58 9.68 6.63
CA LEU A 148 -26.41 9.12 5.94
C LEU A 148 -25.55 8.23 6.84
N LEU A 149 -25.52 8.51 8.14
CA LEU A 149 -24.75 7.74 9.13
C LEU A 149 -25.55 6.57 9.73
N GLU A 150 -26.82 6.42 9.37
CA GLU A 150 -27.67 5.36 9.91
C GLU A 150 -27.06 3.98 9.68
N GLY A 151 -27.11 3.14 10.72
CA GLY A 151 -26.54 1.80 10.71
C GLY A 151 -25.03 1.72 11.00
N LEU A 152 -24.31 2.84 11.12
CA LEU A 152 -22.92 2.82 11.63
C LEU A 152 -22.92 2.79 13.15
N ARG A 153 -22.07 1.95 13.70
CA ARG A 153 -21.83 1.82 15.15
C ARG A 153 -20.66 2.70 15.58
N TYR A 154 -20.88 3.52 16.59
CA TYR A 154 -19.81 4.28 17.23
C TYR A 154 -18.96 3.37 18.16
N PRO A 155 -17.65 3.69 18.36
CA PRO A 155 -16.92 4.80 17.76
C PRO A 155 -16.72 4.63 16.25
N VAL A 156 -16.63 5.77 15.55
CA VAL A 156 -16.31 5.83 14.12
C VAL A 156 -15.02 6.59 13.89
N VAL A 157 -14.41 6.41 12.72
CA VAL A 157 -13.25 7.17 12.28
C VAL A 157 -13.56 7.97 11.02
N SER A 158 -13.15 9.24 10.98
CA SER A 158 -13.12 10.02 9.74
C SER A 158 -11.74 9.97 9.11
N LYS A 159 -11.67 9.78 7.77
CA LYS A 159 -10.41 9.61 7.01
C LYS A 159 -10.45 10.39 5.70
N PRO A 160 -9.34 11.04 5.27
CA PRO A 160 -9.20 11.50 3.89
C PRO A 160 -9.19 10.32 2.93
N LEU A 161 -9.74 10.49 1.74
CA LEU A 161 -9.77 9.43 0.71
C LEU A 161 -8.38 9.16 0.11
N ASP A 162 -7.53 10.19 0.01
CA ASP A 162 -6.28 10.24 -0.75
C ASP A 162 -5.00 10.31 0.09
N LYS A 163 -5.08 10.21 1.42
CA LYS A 163 -3.91 10.32 2.31
C LYS A 163 -3.55 8.98 2.95
N TYR A 164 -2.27 8.84 3.34
CA TYR A 164 -1.67 7.64 3.93
C TYR A 164 -0.98 7.96 5.25
N GLY A 165 -0.55 6.92 5.98
CA GLY A 165 0.23 7.06 7.21
C GLY A 165 -0.56 7.71 8.34
N SER A 166 -1.83 7.37 8.47
CA SER A 166 -2.74 7.86 9.53
C SER A 166 -2.96 9.37 9.56
N ARG A 167 -2.58 10.10 8.50
CA ARG A 167 -2.74 11.56 8.43
C ARG A 167 -4.20 11.94 8.27
N GLY A 168 -4.68 12.82 9.14
CA GLY A 168 -6.05 13.34 9.09
C GLY A 168 -7.11 12.34 9.51
N ILE A 169 -6.74 11.30 10.29
CA ILE A 169 -7.69 10.32 10.83
C ILE A 169 -8.02 10.71 12.28
N TYR A 170 -9.33 10.74 12.61
CA TYR A 170 -9.82 11.04 13.95
C TYR A 170 -10.88 10.04 14.36
N ILE A 171 -10.79 9.56 15.62
CA ILE A 171 -11.81 8.70 16.26
C ILE A 171 -12.84 9.60 16.90
N SER A 172 -14.11 9.21 16.79
CA SER A 172 -15.27 9.94 17.31
C SER A 172 -16.24 8.98 17.97
N GLU A 173 -16.61 9.28 19.21
CA GLU A 173 -17.52 8.47 20.04
C GLU A 173 -18.99 8.80 19.78
N ASP A 174 -19.27 9.97 19.21
CA ASP A 174 -20.59 10.45 18.90
C ASP A 174 -20.61 11.40 17.69
N LEU A 175 -21.78 11.89 17.33
CA LEU A 175 -21.99 12.77 16.18
C LEU A 175 -21.29 14.12 16.33
N GLU A 176 -21.24 14.71 17.53
CA GLU A 176 -20.61 16.02 17.76
C GLU A 176 -19.08 15.90 17.59
N GLU A 177 -18.48 14.86 18.17
CA GLU A 177 -17.07 14.55 17.96
C GLU A 177 -16.78 14.27 16.48
N LEU A 178 -17.65 13.51 15.79
CA LEU A 178 -17.49 13.21 14.37
C LEU A 178 -17.51 14.48 13.50
N ILE A 179 -18.39 15.44 13.80
CA ILE A 179 -18.44 16.70 13.06
C ILE A 179 -17.12 17.44 13.19
N ASN A 180 -16.61 17.58 14.42
CA ASN A 180 -15.35 18.24 14.69
C ASN A 180 -14.17 17.48 14.05
N GLY A 181 -14.17 16.16 14.13
CA GLY A 181 -13.16 15.30 13.49
C GLY A 181 -13.18 15.41 11.97
N ALA A 182 -14.35 15.37 11.36
CA ALA A 182 -14.54 15.49 9.92
C ALA A 182 -14.06 16.82 9.34
N GLU A 183 -14.27 17.93 10.07
CA GLU A 183 -13.75 19.25 9.67
C GLU A 183 -12.21 19.28 9.69
N LYS A 184 -11.58 18.66 10.70
CA LYS A 184 -10.13 18.50 10.76
C LYS A 184 -9.63 17.59 9.64
N THR A 185 -10.30 16.44 9.42
CA THR A 185 -9.98 15.49 8.32
C THR A 185 -9.96 16.22 6.97
N ALA A 186 -10.95 17.07 6.71
CA ALA A 186 -11.04 17.85 5.47
C ALA A 186 -9.87 18.83 5.26
N GLY A 187 -9.22 19.26 6.32
CA GLY A 187 -8.01 20.10 6.23
C GLY A 187 -6.78 19.40 5.66
N PHE A 188 -6.81 18.07 5.54
CA PHE A 188 -5.70 17.28 5.00
C PHE A 188 -5.83 16.97 3.50
N SER A 189 -6.97 17.23 2.87
CA SER A 189 -7.24 16.85 1.48
C SER A 189 -8.12 17.86 0.78
N ASP A 190 -7.89 18.05 -0.52
CA ASP A 190 -8.74 18.86 -1.39
C ASP A 190 -9.96 18.07 -1.93
N MET A 191 -10.10 16.82 -1.55
CA MET A 191 -11.24 15.99 -1.94
C MET A 191 -12.53 16.54 -1.33
N PRO A 192 -13.64 16.60 -2.10
CA PRO A 192 -14.91 17.13 -1.60
C PRO A 192 -15.62 16.22 -0.61
N GLU A 193 -15.13 15.01 -0.43
CA GLU A 193 -15.72 13.95 0.39
C GLU A 193 -14.69 13.33 1.33
N ILE A 194 -15.16 12.78 2.44
CA ILE A 194 -14.37 11.98 3.37
C ILE A 194 -14.99 10.61 3.55
N LEU A 195 -14.19 9.66 4.02
CA LEU A 195 -14.63 8.34 4.43
C LEU A 195 -14.90 8.35 5.94
N VAL A 196 -16.08 7.88 6.35
CA VAL A 196 -16.43 7.59 7.75
C VAL A 196 -16.61 6.08 7.88
N GLU A 197 -15.88 5.47 8.82
CA GLU A 197 -15.90 4.01 9.04
C GLU A 197 -16.10 3.69 10.52
N GLU A 198 -16.69 2.53 10.81
CA GLU A 198 -16.69 1.98 12.17
C GLU A 198 -15.25 1.74 12.63
N TYR A 199 -14.93 2.16 13.86
CA TYR A 199 -13.60 1.92 14.44
C TYR A 199 -13.48 0.47 14.91
N ASN A 200 -12.34 -0.16 14.62
CA ASN A 200 -12.01 -1.49 15.08
C ASN A 200 -10.84 -1.42 16.08
N ASP A 201 -11.07 -1.88 17.29
CA ASP A 201 -10.09 -1.95 18.39
C ASP A 201 -9.46 -3.34 18.55
N GLY A 202 -9.67 -4.25 17.60
CA GLY A 202 -9.14 -5.61 17.60
C GLY A 202 -7.63 -5.67 17.51
N TYR A 203 -7.10 -6.90 17.62
CA TYR A 203 -5.70 -7.18 17.30
C TYR A 203 -5.45 -6.81 15.86
N GLU A 204 -4.36 -6.09 15.60
CA GLU A 204 -4.01 -5.59 14.29
C GLU A 204 -2.80 -6.34 13.72
N PHE A 205 -2.82 -6.59 12.41
CA PHE A 205 -1.82 -7.38 11.72
C PHE A 205 -1.38 -6.72 10.42
N ASN A 206 -0.11 -6.93 10.07
CA ASN A 206 0.39 -6.77 8.72
C ASN A 206 0.63 -8.15 8.12
N MET A 207 0.14 -8.38 6.91
CA MET A 207 0.37 -9.57 6.12
C MET A 207 1.04 -9.19 4.81
N MET A 208 2.16 -9.82 4.51
CA MET A 208 2.86 -9.68 3.24
C MET A 208 2.76 -10.98 2.46
N THR A 209 2.41 -10.86 1.20
CA THR A 209 2.24 -11.98 0.29
C THR A 209 2.85 -11.68 -1.07
N TRP A 210 3.06 -12.71 -1.85
CA TRP A 210 3.38 -12.65 -3.26
C TRP A 210 2.32 -13.37 -4.05
N VAL A 211 1.81 -12.75 -5.10
CA VAL A 211 0.97 -13.40 -6.09
C VAL A 211 1.86 -13.97 -7.18
N ARG A 212 1.71 -15.25 -7.51
CA ARG A 212 2.39 -15.88 -8.64
C ARG A 212 1.39 -16.73 -9.42
N HIS A 213 1.29 -16.44 -10.71
CA HIS A 213 0.32 -17.08 -11.62
C HIS A 213 -1.13 -17.05 -11.07
N GLY A 214 -1.50 -15.95 -10.44
CA GLY A 214 -2.80 -15.73 -9.81
C GLY A 214 -2.98 -16.41 -8.45
N LYS A 215 -1.98 -17.08 -7.90
CA LYS A 215 -2.05 -17.69 -6.58
C LYS A 215 -1.33 -16.86 -5.53
N VAL A 216 -2.00 -16.61 -4.41
CA VAL A 216 -1.46 -15.89 -3.25
C VAL A 216 -0.58 -16.81 -2.40
N HIS A 217 0.67 -16.41 -2.17
CA HIS A 217 1.64 -17.07 -1.30
C HIS A 217 1.98 -16.17 -0.12
N VAL A 218 1.75 -16.66 1.09
CA VAL A 218 2.06 -15.93 2.33
C VAL A 218 3.56 -15.90 2.55
N ILE A 219 4.11 -14.71 2.77
CA ILE A 219 5.50 -14.49 3.15
C ILE A 219 5.58 -14.35 4.67
N SER A 220 4.77 -13.44 5.23
CA SER A 220 4.79 -13.18 6.67
C SER A 220 3.47 -12.60 7.16
N ILE A 221 3.16 -12.84 8.44
CA ILE A 221 2.11 -12.15 9.19
C ILE A 221 2.72 -11.72 10.52
N ALA A 222 2.63 -10.42 10.81
CA ALA A 222 3.11 -9.81 12.03
C ALA A 222 1.97 -9.25 12.89
N ASP A 223 2.13 -9.33 14.21
CA ASP A 223 1.31 -8.53 15.12
C ASP A 223 1.78 -7.06 15.06
N ARG A 224 0.84 -6.14 14.91
CA ARG A 224 1.09 -4.69 15.04
C ARG A 224 0.72 -4.23 16.44
N GLU A 225 1.73 -4.01 17.27
CA GLU A 225 1.50 -3.47 18.62
C GLU A 225 1.44 -1.95 18.59
N LYS A 226 0.44 -1.40 19.28
CA LYS A 226 0.08 0.02 19.22
C LYS A 226 0.38 0.74 20.53
N THR A 227 0.63 2.04 20.44
CA THR A 227 0.72 2.92 21.64
C THR A 227 -0.63 3.07 22.32
N PHE A 228 -0.59 3.38 23.60
CA PHE A 228 -1.69 4.05 24.27
C PHE A 228 -1.71 5.53 23.86
N VAL A 229 -2.88 6.03 23.50
CA VAL A 229 -3.07 7.41 23.07
C VAL A 229 -4.22 8.06 23.82
N ALA A 230 -4.29 9.38 23.77
CA ALA A 230 -5.40 10.13 24.34
C ALA A 230 -6.71 9.83 23.57
N LYS A 231 -7.83 10.11 24.23
CA LYS A 231 -9.17 9.95 23.61
C LYS A 231 -9.27 10.75 22.31
N GLY A 232 -9.76 10.12 21.27
CA GLY A 232 -9.94 10.72 19.94
C GLY A 232 -8.70 10.67 19.02
N GLU A 233 -7.55 10.23 19.54
CA GLU A 233 -6.33 10.03 18.75
C GLU A 233 -6.24 8.59 18.21
N ILE A 234 -5.61 8.44 17.05
CA ILE A 234 -5.34 7.12 16.45
C ILE A 234 -4.09 6.52 17.08
N PRO A 235 -4.18 5.29 17.63
CA PRO A 235 -3.00 4.56 18.08
C PRO A 235 -2.01 4.35 16.93
N ILE A 236 -0.72 4.63 17.19
CA ILE A 236 0.36 4.44 16.24
C ILE A 236 1.03 3.09 16.52
N SER A 237 1.35 2.34 15.46
CA SER A 237 2.15 1.13 15.60
C SER A 237 3.55 1.49 16.09
N THR A 238 3.96 0.85 17.18
CA THR A 238 5.28 1.04 17.79
C THR A 238 6.20 -0.14 17.57
N ARG A 239 5.63 -1.31 17.28
CA ARG A 239 6.37 -2.54 17.15
C ARG A 239 5.61 -3.54 16.28
N ASN A 240 6.34 -4.23 15.41
CA ASN A 240 5.86 -5.41 14.71
C ASN A 240 6.54 -6.64 15.30
N VAL A 241 5.76 -7.70 15.57
CA VAL A 241 6.25 -8.95 16.16
C VAL A 241 6.08 -10.08 15.15
N TYR A 242 7.19 -10.70 14.79
CA TYR A 242 7.27 -11.80 13.82
C TYR A 242 7.78 -13.09 14.49
N PRO A 243 7.20 -14.25 14.16
CA PRO A 243 5.90 -14.41 13.52
C PRO A 243 4.77 -13.94 14.44
N SER A 244 3.58 -13.71 13.88
CA SER A 244 2.39 -13.40 14.68
C SER A 244 2.11 -14.48 15.74
N ARG A 245 1.81 -14.06 16.97
CA ARG A 245 1.39 -14.96 18.06
C ARG A 245 0.03 -15.62 17.80
N LEU A 246 -0.76 -15.02 16.90
CA LEU A 246 -2.09 -15.50 16.53
C LEU A 246 -2.11 -16.12 15.13
N LEU A 247 -0.95 -16.47 14.56
CA LEU A 247 -0.80 -16.99 13.20
C LEU A 247 -1.81 -18.12 12.90
N SER A 248 -1.93 -19.11 13.78
CA SER A 248 -2.86 -20.25 13.62
C SER A 248 -4.34 -19.85 13.56
N LYS A 249 -4.69 -18.64 13.98
CA LYS A 249 -6.07 -18.09 13.96
C LYS A 249 -6.36 -17.28 12.70
N VAL A 250 -5.34 -16.60 12.18
CA VAL A 250 -5.54 -15.54 11.16
C VAL A 250 -5.01 -15.93 9.77
N GLU A 251 -4.01 -16.81 9.64
CA GLU A 251 -3.34 -17.10 8.37
C GLU A 251 -4.32 -17.62 7.30
N LYS A 252 -5.02 -18.70 7.61
CA LYS A 252 -5.94 -19.32 6.64
C LYS A 252 -7.03 -18.37 6.18
N PRO A 253 -7.85 -17.74 7.06
CA PRO A 253 -8.91 -16.84 6.62
C PRO A 253 -8.38 -15.58 5.95
N ALA A 254 -7.20 -15.05 6.34
CA ALA A 254 -6.58 -13.92 5.68
C ALA A 254 -6.11 -14.28 4.25
N THR A 255 -5.55 -15.47 4.07
CA THR A 255 -5.11 -15.96 2.76
C THR A 255 -6.29 -16.18 1.81
N GLU A 256 -7.36 -16.80 2.29
CA GLU A 256 -8.59 -17.02 1.51
C GLU A 256 -9.22 -15.70 1.05
N LEU A 257 -9.22 -14.69 1.94
CA LEU A 257 -9.70 -13.35 1.64
C LEU A 257 -8.84 -12.67 0.55
N LEU A 258 -7.52 -12.67 0.73
CA LEU A 258 -6.61 -12.08 -0.27
C LEU A 258 -6.66 -12.81 -1.60
N GLN A 259 -6.86 -14.14 -1.61
CA GLN A 259 -7.03 -14.90 -2.85
C GLN A 259 -8.27 -14.43 -3.61
N ALA A 260 -9.42 -14.32 -2.93
CA ALA A 260 -10.66 -13.83 -3.55
C ALA A 260 -10.48 -12.40 -4.11
N TYR A 261 -9.74 -11.55 -3.39
CA TYR A 261 -9.43 -10.19 -3.82
C TYR A 261 -8.52 -10.18 -5.06
N ALA A 262 -7.45 -10.97 -5.07
CA ALA A 262 -6.53 -11.10 -6.20
C ALA A 262 -7.23 -11.65 -7.46
N ASP A 263 -8.09 -12.66 -7.29
CA ASP A 263 -8.88 -13.22 -8.38
C ASP A 263 -9.79 -12.18 -9.03
N ARG A 264 -10.47 -11.37 -8.21
CA ARG A 264 -11.40 -10.33 -8.70
C ARG A 264 -10.70 -9.14 -9.35
N THR A 265 -9.56 -8.72 -8.80
CA THR A 265 -8.75 -7.63 -9.38
C THR A 265 -7.94 -8.08 -10.59
N GLY A 266 -7.82 -9.37 -10.81
CA GLY A 266 -7.04 -9.96 -11.90
C GLY A 266 -5.53 -9.83 -11.71
N GLN A 267 -5.06 -9.59 -10.48
CA GLN A 267 -3.62 -9.57 -10.21
C GLN A 267 -3.06 -10.99 -10.39
N LYS A 268 -2.10 -11.15 -11.30
CA LYS A 268 -1.51 -12.44 -11.61
C LYS A 268 -0.16 -12.66 -10.95
N ASP A 269 0.60 -11.58 -10.79
CA ASP A 269 1.94 -11.62 -10.23
C ASP A 269 2.19 -10.38 -9.35
N GLY A 270 3.26 -10.42 -8.55
CA GLY A 270 3.75 -9.28 -7.79
C GLY A 270 3.34 -9.24 -6.33
N ALA A 271 3.83 -8.20 -5.66
CA ALA A 271 3.57 -7.99 -4.24
C ALA A 271 2.10 -7.70 -3.96
N LEU A 272 1.60 -8.26 -2.87
CA LEU A 272 0.27 -7.98 -2.34
C LEU A 272 0.36 -8.02 -0.82
N SER A 273 -0.12 -7.00 -0.15
CA SER A 273 -0.11 -6.91 1.30
C SER A 273 -1.47 -6.47 1.84
N MET A 274 -1.74 -6.86 3.06
CA MET A 274 -2.98 -6.53 3.76
C MET A 274 -2.71 -6.13 5.20
N GLN A 275 -3.27 -5.01 5.61
CA GLN A 275 -3.45 -4.65 7.01
C GLN A 275 -4.88 -5.03 7.41
N PHE A 276 -5.01 -5.74 8.51
CA PHE A 276 -6.33 -6.21 8.96
C PHE A 276 -6.41 -6.29 10.48
N PHE A 277 -7.64 -6.32 10.99
CA PHE A 277 -7.96 -6.56 12.37
C PHE A 277 -8.53 -7.97 12.54
N TRP A 278 -8.41 -8.51 13.75
CA TRP A 278 -9.08 -9.73 14.15
C TRP A 278 -9.57 -9.64 15.59
N LYS A 279 -10.78 -10.12 15.83
CA LYS A 279 -11.36 -10.28 17.16
C LYS A 279 -11.91 -11.68 17.35
N PRO A 280 -11.81 -12.25 18.57
CA PRO A 280 -12.51 -13.49 18.91
C PRO A 280 -14.01 -13.35 18.67
N GLY A 281 -14.60 -14.29 17.91
CA GLY A 281 -16.03 -14.31 17.60
C GLY A 281 -16.47 -13.42 16.44
N GLU A 282 -15.69 -12.40 16.08
CA GLU A 282 -16.01 -11.51 14.93
C GLU A 282 -15.18 -11.84 13.68
N GLY A 283 -14.02 -12.49 13.86
CA GLY A 283 -13.14 -12.86 12.76
C GLY A 283 -12.28 -11.70 12.24
N ILE A 284 -11.90 -11.78 10.95
CA ILE A 284 -11.07 -10.80 10.27
C ILE A 284 -11.92 -9.62 9.77
N GLN A 285 -11.33 -8.42 9.81
CA GLN A 285 -11.86 -7.23 9.17
C GLN A 285 -10.73 -6.47 8.48
N VAL A 286 -10.86 -6.22 7.18
CA VAL A 286 -9.83 -5.57 6.38
C VAL A 286 -9.70 -4.09 6.71
N CYS A 287 -8.48 -3.64 6.99
CA CYS A 287 -8.13 -2.23 7.11
C CYS A 287 -7.70 -1.65 5.78
N GLU A 288 -6.68 -2.26 5.13
CA GLU A 288 -6.09 -1.79 3.88
C GLU A 288 -5.53 -2.98 3.07
N ILE A 289 -5.61 -2.89 1.75
CA ILE A 289 -4.93 -3.80 0.82
C ILE A 289 -4.08 -2.95 -0.12
N ALA A 290 -2.83 -3.36 -0.34
CA ALA A 290 -1.90 -2.66 -1.21
C ALA A 290 -1.12 -3.65 -2.08
N ALA A 291 -0.88 -3.29 -3.34
CA ALA A 291 -0.09 -4.13 -4.25
C ALA A 291 1.42 -3.81 -4.18
N ARG A 292 1.92 -3.69 -2.95
CA ARG A 292 3.34 -3.45 -2.62
C ARG A 292 3.65 -4.01 -1.24
N PHE A 293 4.91 -4.20 -0.91
CA PHE A 293 5.30 -4.53 0.46
C PHE A 293 5.19 -3.33 1.40
N PHE A 294 4.97 -3.58 2.69
CA PHE A 294 5.06 -2.54 3.71
C PHE A 294 6.53 -2.16 3.94
N GLY A 295 6.79 -0.86 4.05
CA GLY A 295 8.12 -0.37 4.37
C GLY A 295 8.59 -0.78 5.77
N TYR A 296 9.91 -0.77 5.99
CA TYR A 296 10.58 -1.08 7.26
C TYR A 296 10.42 -2.51 7.80
N GLU A 297 9.77 -3.41 7.07
CA GLU A 297 9.51 -4.78 7.53
C GLU A 297 10.29 -5.83 6.75
N HIS A 298 10.93 -5.46 5.63
CA HIS A 298 11.68 -6.38 4.77
C HIS A 298 12.88 -7.00 5.49
N GLU A 299 13.64 -6.22 6.24
CA GLU A 299 14.80 -6.71 7.02
C GLU A 299 14.35 -7.69 8.12
N LEU A 300 13.24 -7.40 8.80
CA LEU A 300 12.70 -8.28 9.84
C LEU A 300 12.24 -9.62 9.26
N THR A 301 11.67 -9.60 8.07
CA THR A 301 11.24 -10.82 7.37
C THR A 301 12.44 -11.68 7.00
N ASP A 302 13.51 -11.08 6.51
CA ASP A 302 14.77 -11.78 6.20
C ASP A 302 15.37 -12.40 7.49
N MET A 303 15.48 -11.64 8.56
CA MET A 303 16.02 -12.10 9.83
C MET A 303 15.23 -13.26 10.43
N VAL A 304 13.90 -13.28 10.31
CA VAL A 304 13.03 -14.29 10.95
C VAL A 304 12.85 -15.53 10.08
N TYR A 305 12.71 -15.33 8.77
CA TYR A 305 12.33 -16.41 7.85
C TYR A 305 13.45 -16.82 6.89
N GLY A 306 14.57 -16.08 6.86
CA GLY A 306 15.62 -16.26 5.85
C GLY A 306 15.12 -15.99 4.43
N PHE A 307 14.14 -15.08 4.29
CA PHE A 307 13.49 -14.76 3.04
C PHE A 307 13.69 -13.30 2.68
N ASN A 308 14.42 -13.05 1.59
CA ASN A 308 14.74 -11.70 1.15
C ASN A 308 13.73 -11.18 0.12
N MET A 309 13.04 -10.11 0.46
CA MET A 309 12.00 -9.51 -0.39
C MET A 309 12.56 -8.82 -1.63
N GLU A 310 13.75 -8.22 -1.54
CA GLU A 310 14.41 -7.57 -2.68
C GLU A 310 14.79 -8.59 -3.74
N GLU A 311 15.26 -9.77 -3.32
CA GLU A 311 15.54 -10.86 -4.26
C GLU A 311 14.29 -11.36 -4.98
N LEU A 312 13.17 -11.45 -4.25
CA LEU A 312 11.88 -11.81 -4.84
C LEU A 312 11.41 -10.77 -5.87
N LEU A 313 11.50 -9.47 -5.51
CA LEU A 313 11.16 -8.37 -6.42
C LEU A 313 12.00 -8.44 -7.70
N LEU A 314 13.31 -8.69 -7.60
CA LEU A 314 14.22 -8.77 -8.74
C LEU A 314 14.02 -10.05 -9.58
N ALA A 315 13.72 -11.19 -8.94
CA ALA A 315 13.45 -12.43 -9.65
C ALA A 315 12.19 -12.36 -10.50
N SER A 316 11.22 -11.54 -10.13
CA SER A 316 9.96 -11.40 -10.85
C SER A 316 10.04 -10.56 -12.13
N LEU A 317 11.17 -9.90 -12.39
CA LEU A 317 11.28 -8.95 -13.51
C LEU A 317 11.55 -9.61 -14.85
N TYR A 318 12.30 -10.72 -14.84
CA TYR A 318 12.88 -11.29 -16.06
C TYR A 318 12.70 -12.83 -16.18
N ASP A 319 11.86 -13.40 -15.28
CA ASP A 319 11.55 -14.85 -15.27
C ASP A 319 10.30 -15.22 -16.10
#